data_af1a3f801ebb05cfccbfba996f553f53
#
_entry.id   af1a3f801ebb05cfccbfba996f553f53
#
_cell.length_a   1.000
_cell.length_b   1.000
_cell.length_c   1.000
_cell.angle_alpha   90.00
_cell.angle_beta   90.00
_cell.angle_gamma   90.00
#
_symmetry.space_group_name_H-M   'P 1'
#
loop_
_entity.id
_entity.type
_entity.pdbx_description
1 polymer ?
#
loop_
_entity_poly.entity_id
_entity_poly.type
_entity_poly.pdbx_seq_one_letter_code
_entity_poly.pdbx_strand_id
1 'polypeptide(L)'
;LGISIFLYKYLVSTRPEAKPSTVEEKTFYVNVISPKRNNYSPTSDAYGKIISSRSGDLRFGVSGRVNFISDKLLNGSYVTNGEILAKLDQRRFLLEIEKLTSETKELAEQLGIRKRQVNRYKTMLKNNVVSQNKYDNELILLSKNRSDYIRAKTMLERAKEDLSDTVLKSHFNGRLFNVKINQGQFVNSNEKIANIFSTENLEVEFVVPSKIYSNSNNLIGKSIDVLWKGGTTSL
;
A
#
# COMPACT_ATOMS: atom_id res chain seq x y z
N LEU A 1 -27.25 -95.78 74.84
CA LEU A 1 -27.88 -94.50 74.36
C LEU A 1 -27.38 -93.32 75.16
N GLY A 2 -27.12 -93.34 76.45
CA GLY A 2 -26.69 -92.20 77.26
C GLY A 2 -25.28 -91.65 76.86
N ILE A 3 -24.31 -92.56 76.53
CA ILE A 3 -22.95 -92.16 76.15
C ILE A 3 -22.91 -91.45 74.80
N SER A 4 -23.78 -91.86 73.88
CA SER A 4 -23.84 -91.26 72.55
C SER A 4 -24.37 -89.85 72.58
N ILE A 5 -25.32 -89.52 73.43
CA ILE A 5 -25.89 -88.19 73.62
C ILE A 5 -24.87 -87.25 74.27
N PHE A 6 -24.07 -87.79 75.21
CA PHE A 6 -23.04 -87.02 75.90
C PHE A 6 -21.91 -86.65 74.93
N LEU A 7 -21.48 -87.66 74.11
CA LEU A 7 -20.45 -87.38 73.09
C LEU A 7 -20.92 -86.34 72.05
N TYR A 8 -22.20 -86.43 71.67
CA TYR A 8 -22.77 -85.43 70.72
C TYR A 8 -22.77 -84.01 71.32
N LYS A 9 -23.23 -83.87 72.58
CA LYS A 9 -23.20 -82.59 73.27
C LYS A 9 -21.79 -82.01 73.43
N TYR A 10 -20.84 -82.89 73.73
CA TYR A 10 -19.42 -82.48 73.84
C TYR A 10 -18.84 -82.01 72.52
N LEU A 11 -19.14 -82.71 71.43
CA LEU A 11 -18.69 -82.30 70.09
C LEU A 11 -19.32 -81.00 69.60
N VAL A 12 -20.58 -80.74 69.95
CA VAL A 12 -21.29 -79.53 69.61
C VAL A 12 -20.77 -78.34 70.44
N SER A 13 -20.42 -78.56 71.71
CA SER A 13 -19.90 -77.49 72.61
C SER A 13 -18.42 -77.07 72.24
N THR A 14 -17.69 -77.98 71.58
CA THR A 14 -16.30 -77.69 71.14
C THR A 14 -16.19 -77.25 69.71
N ARG A 15 -17.30 -76.92 69.04
CA ARG A 15 -17.25 -76.37 67.75
C ARG A 15 -16.52 -75.00 67.79
N PRO A 16 -15.42 -74.85 67.06
CA PRO A 16 -14.80 -73.53 66.98
C PRO A 16 -15.74 -72.53 66.26
N GLU A 17 -16.20 -71.51 66.97
CA GLU A 17 -16.88 -70.39 66.33
C GLU A 17 -15.93 -69.67 65.43
N ALA A 18 -16.26 -69.68 64.16
CA ALA A 18 -15.53 -68.89 63.20
C ALA A 18 -15.74 -67.41 63.56
N LYS A 19 -14.71 -66.78 64.06
CA LYS A 19 -14.71 -65.33 64.26
C LYS A 19 -14.92 -64.67 62.89
N PRO A 20 -15.91 -63.76 62.77
CA PRO A 20 -16.05 -63.01 61.52
C PRO A 20 -14.73 -62.26 61.22
N SER A 21 -14.10 -62.62 60.17
CA SER A 21 -12.92 -61.81 59.66
C SER A 21 -13.46 -60.44 59.30
N THR A 22 -13.12 -59.47 60.09
CA THR A 22 -13.30 -58.09 59.68
C THR A 22 -12.44 -57.87 58.44
N VAL A 23 -13.08 -57.81 57.29
CA VAL A 23 -12.44 -57.39 56.08
C VAL A 23 -12.07 -55.89 56.27
N GLU A 24 -10.80 -55.60 56.56
CA GLU A 24 -10.34 -54.25 56.58
C GLU A 24 -10.53 -53.71 55.14
N GLU A 25 -11.48 -52.79 54.95
CA GLU A 25 -11.62 -52.04 53.71
C GLU A 25 -10.31 -51.31 53.48
N LYS A 26 -9.61 -51.69 52.44
CA LYS A 26 -8.44 -50.93 51.97
C LYS A 26 -8.88 -49.54 51.51
N THR A 27 -8.72 -48.56 52.39
CA THR A 27 -8.94 -47.17 52.04
C THR A 27 -7.75 -46.65 51.15
N PHE A 28 -8.05 -46.32 49.90
CA PHE A 28 -7.10 -45.70 49.03
C PHE A 28 -7.20 -44.18 49.21
N TYR A 29 -6.12 -43.58 49.63
CA TYR A 29 -6.02 -42.11 49.63
C TYR A 29 -5.87 -41.64 48.21
N VAL A 30 -6.88 -40.97 47.64
CA VAL A 30 -6.85 -40.32 46.34
C VAL A 30 -6.77 -38.80 46.54
N ASN A 31 -5.79 -38.19 45.99
CA ASN A 31 -5.72 -36.72 45.93
C ASN A 31 -6.79 -36.20 44.96
N VAL A 32 -7.78 -35.54 45.47
CA VAL A 32 -8.86 -34.95 44.69
C VAL A 32 -8.52 -33.48 44.44
N ILE A 33 -8.39 -33.09 43.19
CA ILE A 33 -8.25 -31.69 42.80
C ILE A 33 -9.66 -31.18 42.46
N SER A 34 -10.11 -30.18 43.18
CA SER A 34 -11.36 -29.49 42.85
C SER A 34 -11.12 -28.59 41.63
N PRO A 35 -11.77 -28.84 40.49
CA PRO A 35 -11.61 -27.99 39.32
C PRO A 35 -12.17 -26.60 39.62
N LYS A 36 -11.32 -25.58 39.52
CA LYS A 36 -11.76 -24.18 39.52
C LYS A 36 -12.09 -23.79 38.08
N ARG A 37 -13.28 -23.25 37.85
CA ARG A 37 -13.63 -22.64 36.59
C ARG A 37 -12.81 -21.34 36.44
N ASN A 38 -11.79 -21.37 35.61
CA ASN A 38 -11.07 -20.16 35.15
C ASN A 38 -11.42 -19.93 33.71
N ASN A 39 -11.64 -18.66 33.36
CA ASN A 39 -11.71 -18.28 31.96
C ASN A 39 -10.30 -18.38 31.39
N TYR A 40 -10.05 -19.36 30.57
CA TYR A 40 -8.81 -19.56 29.87
C TYR A 40 -8.95 -19.01 28.46
N SER A 41 -8.14 -17.99 28.12
CA SER A 41 -8.01 -17.49 26.75
C SER A 41 -6.80 -18.16 26.14
N PRO A 42 -6.95 -19.12 25.24
CA PRO A 42 -5.80 -19.73 24.58
C PRO A 42 -5.06 -18.69 23.73
N THR A 43 -3.78 -18.56 23.93
CA THR A 43 -2.89 -17.76 23.10
C THR A 43 -2.12 -18.66 22.16
N SER A 44 -1.79 -18.17 21.00
CA SER A 44 -0.97 -18.86 20.02
C SER A 44 0.00 -17.88 19.38
N ASP A 45 1.24 -18.31 19.29
CA ASP A 45 2.29 -17.53 18.63
C ASP A 45 2.20 -17.74 17.11
N ALA A 46 2.34 -16.67 16.37
CA ALA A 46 2.48 -16.65 14.92
C ALA A 46 3.66 -15.77 14.53
N TYR A 47 4.38 -16.21 13.52
CA TYR A 47 5.48 -15.40 12.96
C TYR A 47 4.95 -14.58 11.81
N GLY A 48 5.31 -13.30 11.80
CA GLY A 48 4.90 -12.35 10.77
C GLY A 48 6.01 -11.41 10.36
N LYS A 49 5.73 -10.60 9.36
CA LYS A 49 6.57 -9.51 8.93
C LYS A 49 5.81 -8.19 9.01
N ILE A 50 6.51 -7.14 9.40
CA ILE A 50 5.98 -5.78 9.34
C ILE A 50 6.17 -5.28 7.91
N ILE A 51 5.09 -4.86 7.29
CA ILE A 51 5.07 -4.26 5.97
C ILE A 51 4.54 -2.83 6.05
N SER A 52 4.92 -2.02 5.09
CA SER A 52 4.32 -0.68 4.94
C SER A 52 3.06 -0.80 4.10
N SER A 53 1.96 -0.20 4.56
CA SER A 53 0.71 -0.11 3.79
C SER A 53 0.86 0.68 2.48
N ARG A 54 1.90 1.52 2.40
CA ARG A 54 2.16 2.37 1.25
C ARG A 54 3.64 2.37 0.89
N SER A 55 3.96 1.83 -0.28
CA SER A 55 5.30 1.84 -0.86
C SER A 55 5.24 2.25 -2.32
N GLY A 56 6.31 2.80 -2.85
CA GLY A 56 6.39 3.25 -4.23
C GLY A 56 7.82 3.32 -4.75
N ASP A 57 7.92 3.36 -6.07
CA ASP A 57 9.18 3.59 -6.76
C ASP A 57 9.29 5.08 -7.13
N LEU A 58 10.44 5.65 -6.89
CA LEU A 58 10.79 6.98 -7.34
C LEU A 58 11.52 6.89 -8.68
N ARG A 59 10.96 7.55 -9.69
CA ARG A 59 11.45 7.54 -11.08
C ARG A 59 11.31 8.92 -11.67
N PHE A 60 12.19 9.26 -12.63
CA PHE A 60 11.95 10.42 -13.50
C PHE A 60 11.01 10.03 -14.64
N GLY A 61 10.11 10.92 -15.01
CA GLY A 61 9.24 10.71 -16.18
C GLY A 61 9.96 10.89 -17.51
N VAL A 62 11.08 11.61 -17.52
CA VAL A 62 11.90 11.92 -18.71
C VAL A 62 13.35 11.52 -18.52
N SER A 63 14.07 11.33 -19.63
CA SER A 63 15.50 11.02 -19.62
C SER A 63 16.33 12.29 -19.55
N GLY A 64 17.46 12.23 -18.85
CA GLY A 64 18.38 13.37 -18.77
C GLY A 64 19.59 13.11 -17.88
N ARG A 65 20.48 14.09 -17.82
CA ARG A 65 21.65 14.05 -16.94
C ARG A 65 21.28 14.62 -15.57
N VAL A 66 21.67 13.94 -14.51
CA VAL A 66 21.44 14.39 -13.13
C VAL A 66 22.31 15.59 -12.85
N ASN A 67 21.69 16.71 -12.53
CA ASN A 67 22.36 17.97 -12.20
C ASN A 67 22.41 18.24 -10.70
N PHE A 68 21.39 17.82 -9.96
CA PHE A 68 21.27 18.05 -8.52
C PHE A 68 20.78 16.79 -7.81
N ILE A 69 21.38 16.51 -6.65
CA ILE A 69 20.94 15.47 -5.72
C ILE A 69 20.85 16.09 -4.34
N SER A 70 19.74 15.89 -3.66
CA SER A 70 19.56 16.33 -2.27
C SER A 70 20.36 15.45 -1.32
N ASP A 71 20.91 16.03 -0.25
CA ASP A 71 21.61 15.30 0.82
C ASP A 71 20.70 14.27 1.53
N LYS A 72 19.38 14.44 1.39
CA LYS A 72 18.40 13.49 1.91
C LYS A 72 18.15 12.29 1.00
N LEU A 73 18.66 12.28 -0.22
CA LEU A 73 18.51 11.13 -1.13
C LEU A 73 19.52 10.02 -0.78
N LEU A 74 19.39 9.49 0.41
CA LEU A 74 20.23 8.42 0.98
C LEU A 74 19.36 7.29 1.54
N ASN A 75 19.90 6.08 1.56
CA ASN A 75 19.22 4.94 2.17
C ASN A 75 18.93 5.18 3.65
N GLY A 76 17.68 4.97 4.06
CA GLY A 76 17.21 5.17 5.42
C GLY A 76 16.77 6.59 5.76
N SER A 77 17.03 7.57 4.91
CA SER A 77 16.63 8.97 5.15
C SER A 77 15.10 9.11 5.14
N TYR A 78 14.61 9.94 6.06
CA TYR A 78 13.20 10.33 6.09
C TYR A 78 12.97 11.56 5.21
N VAL A 79 11.94 11.50 4.38
CA VAL A 79 11.55 12.55 3.45
C VAL A 79 10.07 12.86 3.60
N THR A 80 9.70 14.11 3.29
CA THR A 80 8.31 14.59 3.39
C THR A 80 7.67 14.66 2.01
N ASN A 81 6.35 14.65 1.97
CA ASN A 81 5.58 14.78 0.74
C ASN A 81 5.95 16.09 -0.01
N GLY A 82 6.19 16.00 -1.32
CA GLY A 82 6.58 17.11 -2.18
C GLY A 82 8.05 17.51 -2.07
N GLU A 83 8.84 16.90 -1.18
CA GLU A 83 10.26 17.20 -1.03
C GLU A 83 11.05 16.84 -2.31
N ILE A 84 11.88 17.78 -2.77
CA ILE A 84 12.69 17.60 -3.98
C ILE A 84 13.93 16.78 -3.64
N LEU A 85 14.09 15.65 -4.30
CA LEU A 85 15.14 14.68 -4.05
C LEU A 85 16.29 14.77 -5.07
N ALA A 86 15.94 15.01 -6.34
CA ALA A 86 16.93 15.21 -7.40
C ALA A 86 16.34 16.02 -8.56
N LYS A 87 17.22 16.59 -9.39
CA LYS A 87 16.83 17.31 -10.61
C LYS A 87 17.73 16.90 -11.77
N LEU A 88 17.14 16.76 -12.94
CA LEU A 88 17.86 16.65 -14.20
C LEU A 88 18.27 18.03 -14.72
N ASP A 89 19.17 18.07 -15.67
CA ASP A 89 19.50 19.29 -16.42
C ASP A 89 18.28 19.76 -17.23
N GLN A 90 17.77 20.92 -16.87
CA GLN A 90 16.52 21.47 -17.39
C GLN A 90 16.70 22.36 -18.63
N ARG A 91 17.94 22.70 -19.03
CA ARG A 91 18.20 23.69 -20.06
C ARG A 91 17.51 23.39 -21.38
N ARG A 92 17.57 22.14 -21.86
CA ARG A 92 16.91 21.74 -23.10
C ARG A 92 15.38 21.85 -23.05
N PHE A 93 14.79 21.55 -21.91
CA PHE A 93 13.34 21.62 -21.70
C PHE A 93 12.85 23.07 -21.66
N LEU A 94 13.62 23.96 -21.03
CA LEU A 94 13.31 25.39 -20.98
C LEU A 94 13.38 26.01 -22.39
N LEU A 95 14.40 25.67 -23.20
CA LEU A 95 14.51 26.12 -24.59
C LEU A 95 13.34 25.63 -25.46
N GLU A 96 12.91 24.40 -25.29
CA GLU A 96 11.75 23.86 -26.02
C GLU A 96 10.45 24.58 -25.63
N ILE A 97 10.24 24.88 -24.33
CA ILE A 97 9.10 25.68 -23.87
C ILE A 97 9.13 27.08 -24.46
N GLU A 98 10.29 27.76 -24.51
CA GLU A 98 10.43 29.10 -25.07
C GLU A 98 10.04 29.08 -26.54
N LYS A 99 10.58 28.14 -27.34
CA LYS A 99 10.25 27.94 -28.75
C LYS A 99 8.74 27.73 -28.94
N LEU A 100 8.16 26.77 -28.25
CA LEU A 100 6.72 26.43 -28.36
C LEU A 100 5.81 27.56 -27.86
N THR A 101 6.27 28.35 -26.90
CA THR A 101 5.53 29.54 -26.43
C THR A 101 5.47 30.60 -27.56
N SER A 102 6.59 30.84 -28.24
CA SER A 102 6.66 31.77 -29.36
C SER A 102 5.77 31.31 -30.52
N GLU A 103 5.83 30.02 -30.89
CA GLU A 103 5.02 29.43 -31.95
C GLU A 103 3.52 29.51 -31.63
N THR A 104 3.14 29.15 -30.36
CA THR A 104 1.74 29.22 -29.91
C THR A 104 1.20 30.66 -29.97
N LYS A 105 2.02 31.66 -29.60
CA LYS A 105 1.65 33.06 -29.66
C LYS A 105 1.40 33.50 -31.10
N GLU A 106 2.31 33.16 -32.01
CA GLU A 106 2.18 33.51 -33.45
C GLU A 106 0.89 32.91 -34.04
N LEU A 107 0.62 31.61 -33.78
CA LEU A 107 -0.60 30.93 -34.25
C LEU A 107 -1.87 31.51 -33.62
N ALA A 108 -1.82 31.98 -32.37
CA ALA A 108 -2.94 32.66 -31.74
C ALA A 108 -3.25 34.01 -32.43
N GLU A 109 -2.23 34.77 -32.80
CA GLU A 109 -2.37 36.03 -33.55
C GLU A 109 -2.95 35.77 -34.94
N GLN A 110 -2.43 34.77 -35.66
CA GLN A 110 -2.94 34.38 -36.99
C GLN A 110 -4.41 33.95 -36.91
N LEU A 111 -4.77 33.13 -35.89
CA LEU A 111 -6.16 32.76 -35.65
C LEU A 111 -7.07 33.96 -35.35
N GLY A 112 -6.57 34.93 -34.58
CA GLY A 112 -7.28 36.21 -34.33
C GLY A 112 -7.55 37.01 -35.62
N ILE A 113 -6.55 37.12 -36.49
CA ILE A 113 -6.69 37.77 -37.82
C ILE A 113 -7.73 37.03 -38.68
N ARG A 114 -7.61 35.70 -38.74
CA ARG A 114 -8.55 34.87 -39.53
C ARG A 114 -9.99 34.99 -39.04
N LYS A 115 -10.23 34.99 -37.73
CA LYS A 115 -11.57 35.25 -37.13
C LYS A 115 -12.16 36.59 -37.59
N ARG A 116 -11.37 37.65 -37.56
CA ARG A 116 -11.83 38.97 -38.04
C ARG A 116 -12.14 38.97 -39.52
N GLN A 117 -11.32 38.28 -40.33
CA GLN A 117 -11.55 38.13 -41.77
C GLN A 117 -12.85 37.40 -42.09
N VAL A 118 -13.10 36.25 -41.44
CA VAL A 118 -14.36 35.48 -41.60
C VAL A 118 -15.56 36.35 -41.22
N ASN A 119 -15.48 37.14 -40.14
CA ASN A 119 -16.58 38.05 -39.75
C ASN A 119 -16.85 39.11 -40.83
N ARG A 120 -15.80 39.67 -41.48
CA ARG A 120 -15.97 40.59 -42.61
C ARG A 120 -16.67 39.91 -43.80
N TYR A 121 -16.22 38.71 -44.18
CA TYR A 121 -16.85 37.95 -45.25
C TYR A 121 -18.30 37.59 -44.95
N LYS A 122 -18.65 37.27 -43.69
CA LYS A 122 -20.01 37.06 -43.25
C LYS A 122 -20.91 38.26 -43.48
N THR A 123 -20.39 39.48 -43.21
CA THR A 123 -21.13 40.74 -43.48
C THR A 123 -21.28 40.99 -44.96
N MET A 124 -20.19 40.78 -45.75
CA MET A 124 -20.21 40.96 -47.22
C MET A 124 -21.17 39.98 -47.91
N LEU A 125 -21.28 38.74 -47.38
CA LEU A 125 -22.25 37.76 -47.90
C LEU A 125 -23.67 38.22 -47.64
N LYS A 126 -23.97 38.72 -46.43
CA LYS A 126 -25.31 39.27 -46.12
C LYS A 126 -25.72 40.41 -47.05
N ASN A 127 -24.75 41.19 -47.53
CA ASN A 127 -24.99 42.30 -48.44
C ASN A 127 -24.85 41.89 -49.94
N ASN A 128 -24.81 40.58 -50.26
CA ASN A 128 -24.65 40.02 -51.57
C ASN A 128 -23.38 40.50 -52.34
N VAL A 129 -22.32 40.90 -51.60
CA VAL A 129 -21.06 41.37 -52.20
C VAL A 129 -20.13 40.21 -52.54
N VAL A 130 -20.24 39.06 -51.84
CA VAL A 130 -19.44 37.87 -52.12
C VAL A 130 -20.33 36.64 -52.26
N SER A 131 -19.82 35.57 -52.94
CA SER A 131 -20.50 34.32 -53.08
C SER A 131 -20.41 33.44 -51.77
N GLN A 132 -21.36 32.55 -51.60
CA GLN A 132 -21.36 31.53 -50.52
C GLN A 132 -20.03 30.75 -50.54
N ASN A 133 -19.61 30.26 -51.69
CA ASN A 133 -18.34 29.52 -51.85
C ASN A 133 -17.13 30.29 -51.30
N LYS A 134 -17.09 31.61 -51.50
CA LYS A 134 -16.01 32.41 -50.96
C LYS A 134 -16.00 32.47 -49.46
N TYR A 135 -17.17 32.60 -48.85
CA TYR A 135 -17.32 32.59 -47.37
C TYR A 135 -16.98 31.21 -46.81
N ASP A 136 -17.44 30.11 -47.43
CA ASP A 136 -17.15 28.72 -46.96
C ASP A 136 -15.65 28.41 -47.02
N ASN A 137 -14.93 28.87 -48.05
CA ASN A 137 -13.47 28.75 -48.12
C ASN A 137 -12.77 29.45 -46.96
N GLU A 138 -13.26 30.62 -46.53
CA GLU A 138 -12.71 31.33 -45.36
C GLU A 138 -13.00 30.58 -44.06
N LEU A 139 -14.15 29.92 -43.92
CA LEU A 139 -14.46 29.03 -42.78
C LEU A 139 -13.53 27.82 -42.71
N ILE A 140 -13.21 27.21 -43.85
CA ILE A 140 -12.26 26.10 -43.91
C ILE A 140 -10.87 26.55 -43.43
N LEU A 141 -10.40 27.73 -43.89
CA LEU A 141 -9.13 28.30 -43.47
C LEU A 141 -9.12 28.67 -41.97
N LEU A 142 -10.24 29.16 -41.44
CA LEU A 142 -10.40 29.41 -40.02
C LEU A 142 -10.28 28.12 -39.22
N SER A 143 -10.94 27.05 -39.66
CA SER A 143 -10.87 25.73 -39.02
C SER A 143 -9.45 25.17 -39.01
N LYS A 144 -8.70 25.33 -40.13
CA LYS A 144 -7.30 24.96 -40.20
C LYS A 144 -6.44 25.72 -39.18
N ASN A 145 -6.49 27.06 -39.18
CA ASN A 145 -5.72 27.88 -38.25
C ASN A 145 -6.06 27.55 -36.77
N ARG A 146 -7.35 27.26 -36.48
CA ARG A 146 -7.77 26.83 -35.13
C ARG A 146 -7.12 25.51 -34.75
N SER A 147 -7.10 24.53 -35.66
CA SER A 147 -6.46 23.24 -35.43
C SER A 147 -4.96 23.35 -35.20
N ASP A 148 -4.28 24.20 -35.98
CA ASP A 148 -2.83 24.44 -35.84
C ASP A 148 -2.53 25.08 -34.48
N TYR A 149 -3.31 26.09 -34.05
CA TYR A 149 -3.18 26.71 -32.73
C TYR A 149 -3.40 25.71 -31.58
N ILE A 150 -4.44 24.87 -31.68
CA ILE A 150 -4.73 23.85 -30.64
C ILE A 150 -3.58 22.86 -30.55
N ARG A 151 -3.01 22.44 -31.69
CA ARG A 151 -1.86 21.53 -31.74
C ARG A 151 -0.65 22.11 -31.03
N ALA A 152 -0.28 23.34 -31.40
CA ALA A 152 0.85 24.03 -30.77
C ALA A 152 0.65 24.23 -29.26
N LYS A 153 -0.55 24.61 -28.84
CA LYS A 153 -0.89 24.73 -27.43
C LYS A 153 -0.72 23.40 -26.67
N THR A 154 -1.18 22.30 -27.28
CA THR A 154 -1.03 20.96 -26.66
C THR A 154 0.45 20.56 -26.56
N MET A 155 1.26 20.87 -27.58
CA MET A 155 2.70 20.61 -27.54
C MET A 155 3.39 21.43 -26.43
N LEU A 156 3.00 22.69 -26.25
CA LEU A 156 3.51 23.54 -25.18
C LEU A 156 3.17 22.98 -23.79
N GLU A 157 1.94 22.52 -23.58
CA GLU A 157 1.56 21.90 -22.28
C GLU A 157 2.36 20.61 -22.04
N ARG A 158 2.55 19.75 -23.03
CA ARG A 158 3.43 18.56 -22.89
C ARG A 158 4.87 18.93 -22.53
N ALA A 159 5.44 19.95 -23.18
CA ALA A 159 6.79 20.39 -22.85
C ALA A 159 6.90 20.92 -21.41
N LYS A 160 5.84 21.52 -20.86
CA LYS A 160 5.78 21.92 -19.44
C LYS A 160 5.69 20.72 -18.52
N GLU A 161 4.93 19.68 -18.87
CA GLU A 161 4.87 18.40 -18.14
C GLU A 161 6.25 17.75 -18.13
N ASP A 162 6.92 17.65 -19.29
CA ASP A 162 8.27 17.12 -19.41
C ASP A 162 9.27 17.88 -18.52
N LEU A 163 9.15 19.21 -18.42
CA LEU A 163 9.95 20.02 -17.50
C LEU A 163 9.63 19.66 -16.02
N SER A 164 8.37 19.50 -15.69
CA SER A 164 7.97 19.05 -14.35
C SER A 164 8.58 17.69 -13.99
N ASP A 165 8.59 16.77 -14.94
CA ASP A 165 9.09 15.41 -14.81
C ASP A 165 10.63 15.32 -14.71
N THR A 166 11.35 16.44 -14.94
CA THR A 166 12.78 16.56 -14.62
C THR A 166 13.08 16.64 -13.13
N VAL A 167 12.05 16.83 -12.29
CA VAL A 167 12.21 17.01 -10.84
C VAL A 167 11.67 15.78 -10.11
N LEU A 168 12.57 15.03 -9.50
CA LEU A 168 12.20 13.91 -8.65
C LEU A 168 11.73 14.41 -7.29
N LYS A 169 10.46 14.16 -6.96
CA LYS A 169 9.86 14.53 -5.68
C LYS A 169 9.34 13.30 -4.93
N SER A 170 9.31 13.40 -3.61
CA SER A 170 8.59 12.41 -2.81
C SER A 170 7.09 12.61 -2.96
N HIS A 171 6.34 11.51 -3.11
CA HIS A 171 4.87 11.55 -3.24
C HIS A 171 4.13 11.44 -1.91
N PHE A 172 4.83 11.06 -0.84
CA PHE A 172 4.29 10.95 0.52
C PHE A 172 5.44 10.95 1.54
N ASN A 173 5.09 11.06 2.83
CA ASN A 173 6.06 10.99 3.93
C ASN A 173 6.56 9.55 4.10
N GLY A 174 7.87 9.36 4.20
CA GLY A 174 8.41 8.01 4.33
C GLY A 174 9.92 7.95 4.37
N ARG A 175 10.46 6.72 4.35
CA ARG A 175 11.90 6.47 4.30
C ARG A 175 12.30 5.91 2.95
N LEU A 176 13.49 6.32 2.51
CA LEU A 176 14.09 5.90 1.26
C LEU A 176 14.92 4.62 1.43
N PHE A 177 14.92 3.78 0.41
CA PHE A 177 15.79 2.61 0.31
C PHE A 177 16.12 2.28 -1.15
N ASN A 178 17.16 1.47 -1.37
CA ASN A 178 17.66 1.12 -2.70
C ASN A 178 17.95 2.35 -3.59
N VAL A 179 18.53 3.39 -3.00
CA VAL A 179 18.94 4.59 -3.75
C VAL A 179 20.08 4.25 -4.69
N LYS A 180 19.90 4.48 -5.99
CA LYS A 180 20.84 4.16 -7.08
C LYS A 180 20.93 5.33 -8.05
N ILE A 181 21.62 6.38 -7.66
CA ILE A 181 21.81 7.56 -8.50
C ILE A 181 23.11 8.27 -8.13
N ASN A 182 23.81 8.81 -9.12
CA ASN A 182 25.00 9.63 -8.92
C ASN A 182 24.86 10.95 -9.67
N GLN A 183 25.46 12.01 -9.14
CA GLN A 183 25.52 13.30 -9.81
C GLN A 183 26.30 13.17 -11.13
N GLY A 184 25.79 13.82 -12.17
CA GLY A 184 26.36 13.73 -13.52
C GLY A 184 25.99 12.48 -14.31
N GLN A 185 25.37 11.48 -13.68
CA GLN A 185 24.87 10.27 -14.35
C GLN A 185 23.77 10.64 -15.36
N PHE A 186 23.71 9.93 -16.48
CA PHE A 186 22.56 9.96 -17.38
C PHE A 186 21.56 8.89 -16.95
N VAL A 187 20.29 9.26 -16.78
CA VAL A 187 19.19 8.37 -16.43
C VAL A 187 18.16 8.33 -17.54
N ASN A 188 17.55 7.17 -17.73
CA ASN A 188 16.48 6.99 -18.71
C ASN A 188 15.11 7.24 -18.06
N SER A 189 14.10 7.54 -18.89
CA SER A 189 12.71 7.63 -18.42
C SER A 189 12.30 6.30 -17.82
N ASN A 190 11.54 6.37 -16.71
CA ASN A 190 11.08 5.20 -15.95
C ASN A 190 12.18 4.34 -15.29
N GLU A 191 13.46 4.74 -15.35
CA GLU A 191 14.51 4.11 -14.57
C GLU A 191 14.26 4.30 -13.07
N LYS A 192 14.36 3.19 -12.32
CA LYS A 192 14.12 3.20 -10.88
C LYS A 192 15.31 3.79 -10.14
N ILE A 193 15.09 4.92 -9.50
CA ILE A 193 16.11 5.68 -8.77
C ILE A 193 16.19 5.28 -7.31
N ALA A 194 15.03 5.13 -6.67
CA ALA A 194 14.91 4.74 -5.28
C ALA A 194 13.55 4.11 -5.02
N ASN A 195 13.40 3.51 -3.84
CA ASN A 195 12.10 3.13 -3.29
C ASN A 195 11.80 4.02 -2.09
N ILE A 196 10.51 4.27 -1.87
CA ILE A 196 10.02 4.93 -0.67
C ILE A 196 8.95 4.05 -0.01
N PHE A 197 8.93 3.99 1.32
CA PHE A 197 7.86 3.36 2.09
C PHE A 197 7.41 4.28 3.23
N SER A 198 6.11 4.29 3.48
CA SER A 198 5.53 5.03 4.60
C SER A 198 5.89 4.36 5.92
N THR A 199 6.18 5.17 6.93
CA THR A 199 6.39 4.71 8.31
C THR A 199 5.20 5.03 9.22
N GLU A 200 4.17 5.68 8.69
CA GLU A 200 3.02 6.15 9.48
C GLU A 200 1.97 5.05 9.68
N ASN A 201 1.76 4.21 8.66
CA ASN A 201 0.78 3.13 8.69
C ASN A 201 1.48 1.81 8.38
N LEU A 202 1.92 1.13 9.41
CA LEU A 202 2.53 -0.20 9.29
C LEU A 202 1.48 -1.26 9.49
N GLU A 203 1.58 -2.32 8.72
CA GLU A 203 0.72 -3.51 8.79
C GLU A 203 1.56 -4.71 9.18
N VAL A 204 0.95 -5.67 9.85
CA VAL A 204 1.59 -6.93 10.19
C VAL A 204 0.94 -8.03 9.35
N GLU A 205 1.72 -8.65 8.49
CA GLU A 205 1.30 -9.81 7.72
C GLU A 205 1.81 -11.07 8.42
N PHE A 206 0.90 -11.98 8.81
CA PHE A 206 1.25 -13.23 9.47
C PHE A 206 0.35 -14.37 9.00
N VAL A 207 0.85 -15.59 9.12
CA VAL A 207 0.11 -16.79 8.73
C VAL A 207 -0.58 -17.36 9.96
N VAL A 208 -1.91 -17.47 9.89
CA VAL A 208 -2.72 -18.10 10.95
C VAL A 208 -2.74 -19.60 10.71
N PRO A 209 -2.31 -20.42 11.69
CA PRO A 209 -2.43 -21.87 11.60
C PRO A 209 -3.89 -22.31 11.40
N SER A 210 -4.13 -23.29 10.54
CA SER A 210 -5.47 -23.76 10.19
C SER A 210 -6.32 -24.19 11.39
N LYS A 211 -5.70 -24.76 12.44
CA LYS A 211 -6.36 -25.12 13.71
C LYS A 211 -6.98 -23.92 14.43
N ILE A 212 -6.35 -22.76 14.37
CA ILE A 212 -6.85 -21.53 15.01
C ILE A 212 -7.96 -20.95 14.14
N TYR A 213 -7.76 -20.92 12.84
CA TYR A 213 -8.76 -20.42 11.89
C TYR A 213 -10.07 -21.23 11.94
N SER A 214 -9.99 -22.56 12.01
CA SER A 214 -11.17 -23.42 12.07
C SER A 214 -11.94 -23.34 13.40
N ASN A 215 -11.26 -23.01 14.50
CA ASN A 215 -11.87 -22.92 15.82
C ASN A 215 -12.33 -21.51 16.22
N SER A 216 -12.04 -20.50 15.42
CA SER A 216 -12.46 -19.13 15.68
C SER A 216 -13.47 -18.66 14.64
N ASN A 217 -14.71 -18.45 15.04
CA ASN A 217 -15.79 -18.03 14.16
C ASN A 217 -15.58 -16.63 13.55
N ASN A 218 -14.71 -15.80 14.12
CA ASN A 218 -14.33 -14.50 13.55
C ASN A 218 -13.01 -14.01 14.17
N LEU A 219 -12.00 -13.80 13.34
CA LEU A 219 -10.72 -13.18 13.73
C LEU A 219 -10.71 -11.66 13.53
N ILE A 220 -11.65 -11.14 12.74
CA ILE A 220 -11.73 -9.72 12.42
C ILE A 220 -12.15 -8.93 13.66
N GLY A 221 -11.41 -7.87 13.97
CA GLY A 221 -11.68 -6.99 15.11
C GLY A 221 -11.15 -7.50 16.46
N LYS A 222 -10.32 -8.55 16.47
CA LYS A 222 -9.60 -8.99 17.67
C LYS A 222 -8.24 -8.31 17.73
N SER A 223 -7.83 -7.88 18.91
CA SER A 223 -6.49 -7.34 19.15
C SER A 223 -5.45 -8.45 19.12
N ILE A 224 -4.26 -8.13 18.62
CA ILE A 224 -3.08 -8.98 18.62
C ILE A 224 -1.92 -8.25 19.30
N ASP A 225 -1.10 -8.98 20.03
CA ASP A 225 0.13 -8.46 20.61
C ASP A 225 1.29 -8.76 19.67
N VAL A 226 1.94 -7.71 19.19
CA VAL A 226 3.10 -7.81 18.31
C VAL A 226 4.36 -7.61 19.14
N LEU A 227 5.21 -8.65 19.20
CA LEU A 227 6.51 -8.60 19.87
C LEU A 227 7.62 -8.55 18.83
N TRP A 228 8.53 -7.61 19.00
CA TRP A 228 9.76 -7.52 18.20
C TRP A 228 10.96 -7.19 19.08
N LYS A 229 12.15 -7.30 18.51
CA LYS A 229 13.42 -7.14 19.26
C LYS A 229 13.57 -5.79 20.01
N GLY A 230 12.74 -4.79 19.70
CA GLY A 230 12.77 -3.45 20.29
C GLY A 230 11.59 -3.11 21.20
N GLY A 231 10.61 -4.01 21.38
CA GLY A 231 9.44 -3.73 22.21
C GLY A 231 8.22 -4.58 21.91
N THR A 232 7.09 -4.20 22.48
CA THR A 232 5.78 -4.78 22.30
C THR A 232 4.76 -3.72 21.98
N THR A 233 3.80 -3.99 21.09
CA THR A 233 2.61 -3.15 20.90
C THR A 233 1.39 -4.02 20.69
N SER A 234 0.21 -3.51 21.07
CA SER A 234 -1.08 -4.14 20.80
C SER A 234 -1.74 -3.42 19.62
N LEU A 235 -2.26 -4.19 18.66
CA LEU A 235 -2.95 -3.72 17.47
C LEU A 235 -4.40 -4.16 17.46
#